data_0ce4e9954c26c350bb907b2e4ec41165
#
_entry.id   0ce4e9954c26c350bb907b2e4ec41165
#
_cell.length_a   1.000
_cell.length_b   1.000
_cell.length_c   1.000
_cell.angle_alpha   90.00
_cell.angle_beta   90.00
_cell.angle_gamma   90.00
#
_symmetry.space_group_name_H-M   'P 1'
#
loop_
_entity.id
_entity.type
_entity.pdbx_description
1 polymer ?
#
loop_
_entity_poly.entity_id
_entity_poly.type
_entity_poly.pdbx_seq_one_letter_code
_entity_poly.pdbx_strand_id
1 'polypeptide(L)'
;MILSVSRRTDIPNYYSEWFYNRIKEGFLYVRNPMNVHQISEIKITPDVVDCIVFWTKNPLPMIKRIDEIKDYNYYFQFTLTGYGNDVEANLPNKKTKMIPVFQELSEKIGKQKVIWRYDPIFFSDRYTKEYHLKAFKSIAEALNGYTEKCVISFVDIYTKNKKNMEGLSSYELNDNELREFAKELSKMAADNNIKIGSCAEKINLDDCGIVHNCCIDRELIEKIIGCKINVSKDKNQRIECGCVESVEIGTYNTCKNGCAYCYANYSSKSVETNAAKYDPLSPILCSQVQEDDKISIRKVESLKQEQLSIFDM
;
A
#
# COMPACT_ATOMS: atom_id res chain seq x y z
N MET A 1 9.11 -4.57 15.11
CA MET A 1 9.00 -4.84 13.65
C MET A 1 8.02 -3.90 12.98
N ILE A 2 8.13 -3.70 11.64
CA ILE A 2 7.13 -2.99 10.83
C ILE A 2 6.22 -4.03 10.17
N LEU A 3 4.89 -3.84 10.26
CA LEU A 3 3.89 -4.75 9.71
C LEU A 3 3.29 -4.16 8.42
N SER A 4 3.40 -4.86 7.28
CA SER A 4 2.82 -4.46 5.99
C SER A 4 1.48 -5.16 5.77
N VAL A 5 0.38 -4.36 5.75
CA VAL A 5 -1.03 -4.82 5.70
C VAL A 5 -1.76 -4.20 4.50
N SER A 6 -1.69 -4.61 3.29
CA SER A 6 -0.79 -5.52 2.60
C SER A 6 -0.56 -5.04 1.16
N ARG A 7 0.61 -5.32 0.58
CA ARG A 7 0.87 -5.06 -0.86
C ARG A 7 0.24 -6.13 -1.78
N ARG A 8 -0.27 -7.23 -1.22
CA ARG A 8 -0.80 -8.40 -1.98
C ARG A 8 -2.31 -8.43 -2.04
N THR A 9 -2.99 -7.81 -1.08
CA THR A 9 -4.45 -7.74 -1.01
C THR A 9 -4.90 -6.53 -0.22
N ASP A 10 -6.10 -6.03 -0.50
CA ASP A 10 -6.68 -4.88 0.20
C ASP A 10 -7.38 -5.36 1.48
N ILE A 11 -6.60 -5.55 2.56
CA ILE A 11 -7.12 -6.01 3.85
C ILE A 11 -8.09 -5.00 4.44
N PRO A 12 -7.82 -3.68 4.48
CA PRO A 12 -8.75 -2.70 4.99
C PRO A 12 -10.13 -2.72 4.32
N ASN A 13 -10.18 -3.02 3.01
CA ASN A 13 -11.42 -3.05 2.25
C ASN A 13 -12.22 -4.36 2.45
N TYR A 14 -11.54 -5.51 2.38
CA TYR A 14 -12.25 -6.80 2.28
C TYR A 14 -12.10 -7.71 3.48
N TYR A 15 -11.10 -7.46 4.33
CA TYR A 15 -10.68 -8.38 5.39
C TYR A 15 -10.39 -7.67 6.71
N SER A 16 -10.96 -6.48 6.90
CA SER A 16 -10.76 -5.69 8.13
C SER A 16 -11.25 -6.42 9.39
N GLU A 17 -12.34 -7.19 9.30
CA GLU A 17 -12.84 -8.00 10.42
C GLU A 17 -11.82 -9.06 10.84
N TRP A 18 -11.25 -9.79 9.87
CA TRP A 18 -10.16 -10.74 10.13
C TRP A 18 -8.98 -10.04 10.81
N PHE A 19 -8.56 -8.90 10.30
CA PHE A 19 -7.45 -8.16 10.87
C PHE A 19 -7.69 -7.76 12.31
N TYR A 20 -8.89 -7.24 12.64
CA TYR A 20 -9.25 -6.89 14.03
C TYR A 20 -9.28 -8.11 14.94
N ASN A 21 -9.75 -9.25 14.47
CA ASN A 21 -9.70 -10.49 15.25
C ASN A 21 -8.25 -10.93 15.49
N ARG A 22 -7.38 -10.80 14.50
CA ARG A 22 -5.95 -11.13 14.68
C ARG A 22 -5.25 -10.19 15.65
N ILE A 23 -5.58 -8.90 15.64
CA ILE A 23 -5.08 -7.92 16.62
C ILE A 23 -5.48 -8.33 18.06
N LYS A 24 -6.73 -8.74 18.27
CA LYS A 24 -7.22 -9.19 19.58
C LYS A 24 -6.53 -10.48 20.05
N GLU A 25 -6.30 -11.41 19.16
CA GLU A 25 -5.59 -12.67 19.46
C GLU A 25 -4.08 -12.49 19.66
N GLY A 26 -3.50 -11.41 19.11
CA GLY A 26 -2.09 -11.08 19.22
C GLY A 26 -1.16 -11.85 18.30
N PHE A 27 -1.68 -12.68 17.41
CA PHE A 27 -0.89 -13.41 16.40
C PHE A 27 -1.67 -13.68 15.12
N LEU A 28 -0.94 -14.01 14.06
CA LEU A 28 -1.49 -14.49 12.80
C LEU A 28 -0.52 -15.46 12.10
N TYR A 29 -1.06 -16.18 11.12
CA TYR A 29 -0.29 -17.09 10.28
C TYR A 29 -0.10 -16.52 8.88
N VAL A 30 1.10 -16.68 8.35
CA VAL A 30 1.42 -16.33 6.95
C VAL A 30 2.02 -17.55 6.25
N ARG A 31 1.36 -17.98 5.20
CA ARG A 31 1.87 -19.04 4.33
C ARG A 31 2.97 -18.51 3.42
N ASN A 32 4.08 -19.22 3.33
CA ASN A 32 5.18 -18.88 2.45
C ASN A 32 4.73 -19.03 0.97
N PRO A 33 4.74 -17.95 0.15
CA PRO A 33 4.31 -18.03 -1.24
C PRO A 33 5.22 -18.88 -2.13
N MET A 34 6.45 -19.17 -1.70
CA MET A 34 7.43 -19.99 -2.42
C MET A 34 7.41 -21.44 -1.97
N ASN A 35 6.86 -21.73 -0.79
CA ASN A 35 6.71 -23.08 -0.27
C ASN A 35 5.39 -23.19 0.49
N VAL A 36 4.39 -23.77 -0.17
CA VAL A 36 3.00 -23.79 0.33
C VAL A 36 2.82 -24.59 1.62
N HIS A 37 3.75 -25.48 1.98
CA HIS A 37 3.71 -26.26 3.21
C HIS A 37 4.42 -25.57 4.39
N GLN A 38 4.93 -24.37 4.20
CA GLN A 38 5.55 -23.59 5.27
C GLN A 38 4.63 -22.45 5.71
N ILE A 39 4.35 -22.42 7.01
CA ILE A 39 3.57 -21.36 7.66
C ILE A 39 4.42 -20.74 8.75
N SER A 40 4.45 -19.42 8.78
CA SER A 40 5.04 -18.65 9.87
C SER A 40 3.94 -18.17 10.81
N GLU A 41 4.05 -18.48 12.09
CA GLU A 41 3.31 -17.83 13.16
C GLU A 41 4.02 -16.52 13.51
N ILE A 42 3.30 -15.42 13.49
CA ILE A 42 3.84 -14.09 13.70
C ILE A 42 3.09 -13.44 14.85
N LYS A 43 3.80 -13.12 15.93
CA LYS A 43 3.30 -12.28 17.03
C LYS A 43 3.09 -10.86 16.51
N ILE A 44 1.91 -10.28 16.79
CA ILE A 44 1.54 -8.94 16.31
C ILE A 44 1.04 -8.01 17.43
N THR A 45 1.47 -8.25 18.66
CA THR A 45 1.12 -7.40 19.83
C THR A 45 1.88 -6.05 19.81
N PRO A 46 1.39 -5.01 20.52
CA PRO A 46 1.99 -3.67 20.49
C PRO A 46 3.45 -3.58 20.96
N ASP A 47 3.92 -4.55 21.76
CA ASP A 47 5.29 -4.62 22.25
C ASP A 47 6.32 -4.95 21.15
N VAL A 48 5.89 -5.63 20.08
CA VAL A 48 6.77 -6.03 18.97
C VAL A 48 6.48 -5.29 17.67
N VAL A 49 5.27 -4.71 17.49
CA VAL A 49 4.89 -3.97 16.30
C VAL A 49 5.13 -2.48 16.52
N ASP A 50 6.15 -1.93 15.87
CA ASP A 50 6.49 -0.51 15.98
C ASP A 50 5.58 0.37 15.12
N CYS A 51 5.23 -0.11 13.93
CA CYS A 51 4.33 0.59 13.02
C CYS A 51 3.62 -0.37 12.07
N ILE A 52 2.34 -0.10 11.80
CA ILE A 52 1.54 -0.81 10.78
C ILE A 52 1.41 0.08 9.54
N VAL A 53 1.69 -0.48 8.37
CA VAL A 53 1.50 0.20 7.10
C VAL A 53 0.34 -0.45 6.36
N PHE A 54 -0.77 0.25 6.24
CA PHE A 54 -1.94 -0.21 5.51
C PHE A 54 -1.89 0.21 4.04
N TRP A 55 -2.26 -0.70 3.15
CA TRP A 55 -2.38 -0.45 1.71
C TRP A 55 -3.81 -0.68 1.30
N THR A 56 -4.46 0.33 0.73
CA THR A 56 -5.87 0.22 0.42
C THR A 56 -6.30 1.15 -0.70
N LYS A 57 -7.41 0.78 -1.34
CA LYS A 57 -8.18 1.64 -2.25
C LYS A 57 -9.51 2.06 -1.65
N ASN A 58 -9.92 1.42 -0.55
CA ASN A 58 -11.15 1.76 0.16
C ASN A 58 -11.08 1.32 1.63
N PRO A 59 -10.65 2.17 2.55
CA PRO A 59 -10.54 1.82 3.96
C PRO A 59 -11.88 1.94 4.73
N LEU A 60 -13.00 2.27 4.08
CA LEU A 60 -14.27 2.55 4.75
C LEU A 60 -14.72 1.46 5.73
N PRO A 61 -14.59 0.14 5.45
CA PRO A 61 -14.94 -0.89 6.43
C PRO A 61 -14.08 -0.82 7.69
N MET A 62 -12.81 -0.40 7.55
CA MET A 62 -11.86 -0.30 8.66
C MET A 62 -12.03 0.99 9.48
N ILE A 63 -12.35 2.12 8.83
CA ILE A 63 -12.46 3.44 9.48
C ILE A 63 -13.45 3.41 10.66
N LYS A 64 -14.55 2.66 10.53
CA LYS A 64 -15.60 2.56 11.54
C LYS A 64 -15.11 1.97 12.87
N ARG A 65 -14.04 1.22 12.84
CA ARG A 65 -13.47 0.49 13.97
C ARG A 65 -12.00 0.85 14.24
N ILE A 66 -11.51 1.95 13.67
CA ILE A 66 -10.09 2.33 13.72
C ILE A 66 -9.59 2.51 15.17
N ASP A 67 -10.49 2.85 16.11
CA ASP A 67 -10.18 3.02 17.52
C ASP A 67 -9.79 1.69 18.22
N GLU A 68 -10.09 0.54 17.60
CA GLU A 68 -9.68 -0.78 18.13
C GLU A 68 -8.16 -1.03 17.97
N ILE A 69 -7.47 -0.21 17.18
CA ILE A 69 -6.01 -0.26 17.02
C ILE A 69 -5.30 0.99 17.57
N LYS A 70 -5.93 1.71 18.50
CA LYS A 70 -5.38 2.94 19.12
C LYS A 70 -4.02 2.73 19.80
N ASP A 71 -3.74 1.52 20.26
CA ASP A 71 -2.50 1.16 20.95
C ASP A 71 -1.33 0.89 19.94
N TYR A 72 -1.61 0.95 18.64
CA TYR A 72 -0.62 0.79 17.59
C TYR A 72 -0.34 2.11 16.89
N ASN A 73 0.89 2.27 16.45
CA ASN A 73 1.24 3.32 15.48
C ASN A 73 0.98 2.79 14.08
N TYR A 74 0.42 3.63 13.21
CA TYR A 74 0.09 3.22 11.84
C TYR A 74 -0.04 4.41 10.90
N TYR A 75 0.04 4.13 9.60
CA TYR A 75 -0.34 5.03 8.53
C TYR A 75 -0.88 4.28 7.33
N PHE A 76 -1.53 5.00 6.42
CA PHE A 76 -2.18 4.45 5.24
C PHE A 76 -1.50 4.90 3.96
N GLN A 77 -1.27 3.96 3.07
CA GLN A 77 -0.98 4.14 1.66
C GLN A 77 -2.31 4.02 0.91
N PHE A 78 -3.00 5.13 0.68
CA PHE A 78 -4.32 5.14 0.07
C PHE A 78 -4.20 5.40 -1.43
N THR A 79 -4.47 4.37 -2.25
CA THR A 79 -4.44 4.49 -3.71
C THR A 79 -5.76 5.09 -4.22
N LEU A 80 -5.65 6.24 -4.84
CA LEU A 80 -6.75 6.96 -5.49
C LEU A 80 -6.27 7.51 -6.83
N THR A 81 -6.69 6.84 -7.91
CA THR A 81 -6.32 7.12 -9.30
C THR A 81 -7.49 7.68 -10.09
N GLY A 82 -7.24 8.13 -11.32
CA GLY A 82 -8.27 8.61 -12.25
C GLY A 82 -8.99 7.50 -13.03
N TYR A 83 -8.61 6.23 -12.90
CA TYR A 83 -9.18 5.16 -13.72
C TYR A 83 -10.65 4.87 -13.45
N GLY A 84 -11.36 4.49 -14.50
CA GLY A 84 -12.73 3.99 -14.44
C GLY A 84 -12.83 2.49 -14.11
N ASN A 85 -14.07 1.99 -14.13
CA ASN A 85 -14.36 0.58 -13.83
C ASN A 85 -13.85 -0.40 -14.89
N ASP A 86 -13.45 0.07 -16.07
CA ASP A 86 -12.77 -0.72 -17.10
C ASP A 86 -11.34 -1.13 -16.67
N VAL A 87 -10.73 -0.38 -15.76
CA VAL A 87 -9.39 -0.65 -15.21
C VAL A 87 -9.44 -1.08 -13.76
N GLU A 88 -10.32 -0.50 -12.96
CA GLU A 88 -10.51 -0.79 -11.53
C GLU A 88 -11.95 -1.22 -11.26
N ALA A 89 -12.26 -2.45 -11.70
CA ALA A 89 -13.63 -2.94 -11.94
C ALA A 89 -14.56 -2.83 -10.72
N ASN A 90 -14.08 -3.11 -9.53
CA ASN A 90 -14.94 -3.29 -8.35
C ASN A 90 -14.78 -2.13 -7.33
N LEU A 91 -14.25 -1.00 -7.77
CA LEU A 91 -14.14 0.16 -6.89
C LEU A 91 -15.35 1.08 -7.01
N PRO A 92 -15.80 1.66 -5.89
CA PRO A 92 -16.83 2.68 -5.89
C PRO A 92 -16.42 3.93 -6.67
N ASN A 93 -17.39 4.77 -7.01
CA ASN A 93 -17.14 6.02 -7.70
C ASN A 93 -16.13 6.90 -6.91
N LYS A 94 -15.07 7.31 -7.58
CA LYS A 94 -13.94 8.02 -6.95
C LYS A 94 -14.35 9.38 -6.41
N LYS A 95 -15.05 10.16 -7.23
CA LYS A 95 -15.44 11.53 -6.90
C LYS A 95 -16.47 11.60 -5.77
N THR A 96 -17.50 10.74 -5.83
CA THR A 96 -18.64 10.82 -4.89
C THR A 96 -18.51 9.92 -3.68
N LYS A 97 -17.53 8.99 -3.68
CA LYS A 97 -17.33 8.04 -2.58
C LYS A 97 -15.90 8.03 -2.06
N MET A 98 -14.90 7.80 -2.92
CA MET A 98 -13.54 7.55 -2.44
C MET A 98 -12.83 8.83 -1.97
N ILE A 99 -13.06 9.98 -2.60
CA ILE A 99 -12.54 11.27 -2.11
C ILE A 99 -13.12 11.58 -0.72
N PRO A 100 -14.44 11.53 -0.47
CA PRO A 100 -14.98 11.70 0.89
C PRO A 100 -14.42 10.69 1.91
N VAL A 101 -14.23 9.43 1.53
CA VAL A 101 -13.61 8.43 2.43
C VAL A 101 -12.15 8.77 2.75
N PHE A 102 -11.40 9.31 1.77
CA PHE A 102 -10.03 9.77 2.02
C PHE A 102 -10.01 10.93 3.02
N GLN A 103 -10.90 11.90 2.83
CA GLN A 103 -11.04 13.06 3.69
C GLN A 103 -11.44 12.64 5.12
N GLU A 104 -12.45 11.77 5.27
CA GLU A 104 -12.87 11.21 6.56
C GLU A 104 -11.72 10.49 7.29
N LEU A 105 -10.96 9.66 6.58
CA LEU A 105 -9.80 8.99 7.16
C LEU A 105 -8.76 10.02 7.64
N SER A 106 -8.46 11.02 6.81
CA SER A 106 -7.48 12.07 7.13
C SER A 106 -7.89 12.90 8.34
N GLU A 107 -9.15 13.29 8.44
CA GLU A 107 -9.69 14.00 9.61
C GLU A 107 -9.57 13.17 10.89
N LYS A 108 -9.79 11.86 10.78
CA LYS A 108 -9.77 10.95 11.92
C LYS A 108 -8.37 10.64 12.45
N ILE A 109 -7.38 10.46 11.57
CA ILE A 109 -6.05 10.01 11.98
C ILE A 109 -4.91 11.03 11.75
N GLY A 110 -5.22 12.14 11.10
CA GLY A 110 -4.27 13.20 10.74
C GLY A 110 -3.70 13.03 9.32
N LYS A 111 -3.62 14.15 8.58
CA LYS A 111 -3.19 14.20 7.17
C LYS A 111 -1.80 13.63 6.91
N GLN A 112 -0.90 13.69 7.89
CA GLN A 112 0.47 13.14 7.80
C GLN A 112 0.51 11.61 7.80
N LYS A 113 -0.58 10.95 8.21
CA LYS A 113 -0.73 9.49 8.24
C LYS A 113 -1.51 8.92 7.07
N VAL A 114 -1.96 9.76 6.12
CA VAL A 114 -2.65 9.31 4.92
C VAL A 114 -1.88 9.75 3.69
N ILE A 115 -1.14 8.83 3.11
CA ILE A 115 -0.32 9.07 1.92
C ILE A 115 -1.19 8.78 0.69
N TRP A 116 -1.37 9.79 -0.16
CA TRP A 116 -2.05 9.59 -1.43
C TRP A 116 -1.15 8.85 -2.42
N ARG A 117 -1.68 7.80 -3.06
CA ARG A 117 -1.01 7.08 -4.14
C ARG A 117 -1.78 7.29 -5.44
N TYR A 118 -1.21 8.05 -6.36
CA TYR A 118 -1.66 8.11 -7.74
C TYR A 118 -0.83 7.13 -8.56
N ASP A 119 -1.04 5.84 -8.32
CA ASP A 119 -0.10 4.76 -8.62
C ASP A 119 -0.83 3.43 -8.89
N PRO A 120 -0.49 2.72 -9.99
CA PRO A 120 0.43 3.10 -11.03
C PRO A 120 -0.21 3.98 -12.12
N ILE A 121 0.61 4.70 -12.87
CA ILE A 121 0.21 5.43 -14.09
C ILE A 121 0.57 4.56 -15.30
N PHE A 122 -0.36 4.44 -16.26
CA PHE A 122 -0.09 3.92 -17.60
C PHE A 122 -0.84 4.77 -18.63
N PHE A 123 -0.32 4.80 -19.86
CA PHE A 123 -0.90 5.58 -20.95
C PHE A 123 -1.58 4.65 -21.94
N SER A 124 -2.72 5.08 -22.48
CA SER A 124 -3.48 4.40 -23.53
C SER A 124 -4.31 5.41 -24.30
N ASP A 125 -5.01 4.97 -25.36
CA ASP A 125 -5.90 5.84 -26.13
C ASP A 125 -6.96 6.55 -25.26
N ARG A 126 -7.42 5.89 -24.21
CA ARG A 126 -8.39 6.44 -23.26
C ARG A 126 -7.73 7.25 -22.14
N TYR A 127 -6.61 6.76 -21.63
CA TYR A 127 -5.90 7.32 -20.48
C TYR A 127 -4.63 8.03 -20.97
N THR A 128 -4.84 9.15 -21.70
CA THR A 128 -3.78 9.99 -22.27
C THR A 128 -3.06 10.81 -21.21
N LYS A 129 -1.98 11.50 -21.57
CA LYS A 129 -1.32 12.49 -20.69
C LYS A 129 -2.32 13.52 -20.19
N GLU A 130 -3.10 14.10 -21.09
CA GLU A 130 -4.08 15.15 -20.78
C GLU A 130 -5.17 14.64 -19.85
N TYR A 131 -5.60 13.38 -20.02
CA TYR A 131 -6.53 12.74 -19.10
C TYR A 131 -5.96 12.66 -17.69
N HIS A 132 -4.72 12.15 -17.57
CA HIS A 132 -4.05 12.01 -16.27
C HIS A 132 -3.82 13.36 -15.60
N LEU A 133 -3.37 14.39 -16.34
CA LEU A 133 -3.18 15.73 -15.82
C LEU A 133 -4.49 16.30 -15.27
N LYS A 134 -5.59 16.17 -16.02
CA LYS A 134 -6.92 16.61 -15.57
C LYS A 134 -7.42 15.86 -14.33
N ALA A 135 -7.25 14.53 -14.32
CA ALA A 135 -7.67 13.69 -13.20
C ALA A 135 -6.82 13.98 -11.95
N PHE A 136 -5.50 14.06 -12.10
CA PHE A 136 -4.56 14.36 -11.01
C PHE A 136 -4.88 15.74 -10.39
N LYS A 137 -5.04 16.77 -11.22
CA LYS A 137 -5.41 18.11 -10.76
C LYS A 137 -6.69 18.10 -9.93
N SER A 138 -7.74 17.46 -10.45
CA SER A 138 -9.05 17.39 -9.74
C SER A 138 -8.95 16.66 -8.40
N ILE A 139 -8.15 15.60 -8.32
CA ILE A 139 -7.94 14.86 -7.07
C ILE A 139 -7.06 15.69 -6.12
N ALA A 140 -5.96 16.28 -6.59
CA ALA A 140 -5.07 17.10 -5.78
C ALA A 140 -5.81 18.28 -5.13
N GLU A 141 -6.67 18.98 -5.91
CA GLU A 141 -7.53 20.07 -5.40
C GLU A 141 -8.48 19.55 -4.30
N ALA A 142 -9.08 18.38 -4.48
CA ALA A 142 -9.98 17.78 -3.49
C ALA A 142 -9.26 17.26 -2.24
N LEU A 143 -7.99 16.93 -2.35
CA LEU A 143 -7.16 16.42 -1.24
C LEU A 143 -6.28 17.51 -0.59
N ASN A 144 -6.36 18.75 -1.06
CA ASN A 144 -5.65 19.86 -0.42
C ASN A 144 -6.07 20.00 1.05
N GLY A 145 -5.10 19.95 1.96
CA GLY A 145 -5.34 19.95 3.41
C GLY A 145 -5.58 18.57 4.03
N TYR A 146 -5.79 17.50 3.23
CA TYR A 146 -6.07 16.14 3.70
C TYR A 146 -4.89 15.16 3.53
N THR A 147 -3.84 15.55 2.83
CA THR A 147 -2.59 14.81 2.75
C THR A 147 -1.41 15.76 2.59
N GLU A 148 -0.23 15.32 2.99
CA GLU A 148 1.03 16.06 2.82
C GLU A 148 1.88 15.47 1.70
N LYS A 149 1.55 14.25 1.22
CA LYS A 149 2.41 13.51 0.30
C LYS A 149 1.60 12.72 -0.72
N CYS A 150 2.01 12.84 -1.98
CA CYS A 150 1.57 11.99 -3.09
C CYS A 150 2.72 11.10 -3.57
N VAL A 151 2.39 9.85 -3.90
CA VAL A 151 3.35 8.89 -4.49
C VAL A 151 2.84 8.48 -5.85
N ILE A 152 3.71 8.56 -6.86
CA ILE A 152 3.43 8.07 -8.20
C ILE A 152 4.37 6.91 -8.56
N SER A 153 3.94 6.07 -9.49
CA SER A 153 4.80 5.17 -10.26
C SER A 153 4.21 4.95 -11.64
N PHE A 154 5.04 4.50 -12.58
CA PHE A 154 4.56 4.04 -13.87
C PHE A 154 4.36 2.53 -13.84
N VAL A 155 3.41 2.03 -14.65
CA VAL A 155 3.10 0.61 -14.64
C VAL A 155 4.26 -0.21 -15.17
N ASP A 156 4.64 -1.24 -14.42
CA ASP A 156 5.50 -2.29 -14.94
C ASP A 156 4.65 -3.40 -15.58
N ILE A 157 5.02 -3.80 -16.80
CA ILE A 157 4.34 -4.91 -17.47
C ILE A 157 5.00 -6.23 -17.04
N TYR A 158 4.37 -6.91 -16.11
CA TYR A 158 4.75 -8.24 -15.68
C TYR A 158 4.04 -9.32 -16.51
N THR A 159 4.58 -10.52 -16.57
CA THR A 159 3.94 -11.68 -17.22
C THR A 159 2.50 -11.88 -16.73
N LYS A 160 2.23 -11.57 -15.45
CA LYS A 160 0.91 -11.74 -14.82
C LYS A 160 -0.14 -10.75 -15.30
N ASN A 161 0.23 -9.50 -15.59
CA ASN A 161 -0.70 -8.45 -16.02
C ASN A 161 -0.63 -8.18 -17.53
N LYS A 162 0.34 -8.76 -18.23
CA LYS A 162 0.61 -8.50 -19.66
C LYS A 162 -0.65 -8.59 -20.52
N LYS A 163 -1.38 -9.71 -20.42
CA LYS A 163 -2.62 -9.92 -21.19
C LYS A 163 -3.68 -8.84 -20.93
N ASN A 164 -3.85 -8.43 -19.69
CA ASN A 164 -4.82 -7.39 -19.32
C ASN A 164 -4.38 -6.01 -19.84
N MET A 165 -3.08 -5.72 -19.78
CA MET A 165 -2.51 -4.46 -20.26
C MET A 165 -2.54 -4.35 -21.79
N GLU A 166 -2.26 -5.44 -22.52
CA GLU A 166 -2.42 -5.51 -23.98
C GLU A 166 -3.86 -5.19 -24.41
N GLY A 167 -4.86 -5.68 -23.67
CA GLY A 167 -6.27 -5.37 -23.91
C GLY A 167 -6.65 -3.89 -23.69
N LEU A 168 -5.80 -3.10 -23.04
CA LEU A 168 -6.00 -1.66 -22.83
C LEU A 168 -5.26 -0.79 -23.86
N SER A 169 -4.59 -1.37 -24.84
CA SER A 169 -3.77 -0.64 -25.87
C SER A 169 -2.79 0.34 -25.19
N SER A 170 -2.08 -0.14 -24.17
CA SER A 170 -1.13 0.69 -23.44
C SER A 170 0.14 0.96 -24.26
N TYR A 171 0.67 2.18 -24.11
CA TYR A 171 1.93 2.62 -24.73
C TYR A 171 2.84 3.29 -23.70
N GLU A 172 4.11 3.39 -24.01
CA GLU A 172 5.11 4.07 -23.19
C GLU A 172 5.44 5.44 -23.78
N LEU A 173 5.68 6.41 -22.91
CA LEU A 173 6.22 7.71 -23.30
C LEU A 173 7.75 7.61 -23.40
N ASN A 174 8.36 8.40 -24.28
CA ASN A 174 9.80 8.58 -24.23
C ASN A 174 10.21 9.45 -23.01
N ASP A 175 11.52 9.44 -22.69
CA ASP A 175 12.05 10.11 -21.48
C ASP A 175 11.71 11.61 -21.43
N ASN A 176 11.72 12.31 -22.56
CA ASN A 176 11.41 13.73 -22.60
C ASN A 176 9.93 13.99 -22.30
N GLU A 177 9.04 13.25 -22.95
CA GLU A 177 7.60 13.32 -22.71
C GLU A 177 7.26 12.97 -21.26
N LEU A 178 7.94 11.98 -20.69
CA LEU A 178 7.76 11.55 -19.32
C LEU A 178 8.20 12.64 -18.32
N ARG A 179 9.33 13.32 -18.60
CA ARG A 179 9.81 14.45 -17.78
C ARG A 179 8.89 15.66 -17.86
N GLU A 180 8.38 16.00 -19.03
CA GLU A 180 7.39 17.07 -19.18
C GLU A 180 6.13 16.76 -18.37
N PHE A 181 5.60 15.55 -18.51
CA PHE A 181 4.46 15.08 -17.72
C PHE A 181 4.73 15.12 -16.21
N ALA A 182 5.90 14.66 -15.77
CA ALA A 182 6.31 14.69 -14.36
C ALA A 182 6.39 16.12 -13.80
N LYS A 183 6.92 17.08 -14.57
CA LYS A 183 6.97 18.50 -14.18
C LYS A 183 5.56 19.08 -13.95
N GLU A 184 4.62 18.76 -14.83
CA GLU A 184 3.23 19.20 -14.67
C GLU A 184 2.59 18.60 -13.41
N LEU A 185 2.79 17.29 -13.15
CA LEU A 185 2.30 16.67 -11.91
C LEU A 185 2.91 17.31 -10.66
N SER A 186 4.22 17.58 -10.68
CA SER A 186 4.94 18.22 -9.58
C SER A 186 4.39 19.61 -9.28
N LYS A 187 4.16 20.41 -10.32
CA LYS A 187 3.55 21.75 -10.19
C LYS A 187 2.16 21.66 -9.58
N MET A 188 1.30 20.78 -10.11
CA MET A 188 -0.07 20.62 -9.60
C MET A 188 -0.09 20.15 -8.13
N ALA A 189 0.82 19.28 -7.73
CA ALA A 189 0.98 18.85 -6.35
C ALA A 189 1.39 20.03 -5.45
N ALA A 190 2.41 20.79 -5.87
CA ALA A 190 2.91 21.96 -5.14
C ALA A 190 1.84 23.05 -4.97
N ASP A 191 1.05 23.32 -6.02
CA ASP A 191 -0.08 24.29 -5.99
C ASP A 191 -1.14 23.89 -4.93
N ASN A 192 -1.16 22.61 -4.51
CA ASN A 192 -2.07 22.08 -3.49
C ASN A 192 -1.36 21.71 -2.17
N ASN A 193 -0.15 22.19 -1.94
CA ASN A 193 0.66 21.92 -0.74
C ASN A 193 0.96 20.41 -0.52
N ILE A 194 1.04 19.63 -1.59
CA ILE A 194 1.32 18.19 -1.56
C ILE A 194 2.73 17.96 -2.09
N LYS A 195 3.58 17.32 -1.31
CA LYS A 195 4.90 16.83 -1.78
C LYS A 195 4.69 15.61 -2.66
N ILE A 196 5.40 15.52 -3.78
CA ILE A 196 5.30 14.38 -4.69
C ILE A 196 6.61 13.60 -4.74
N GLY A 197 6.50 12.27 -4.80
CA GLY A 197 7.65 11.37 -4.93
C GLY A 197 7.33 10.18 -5.82
N SER A 198 8.36 9.57 -6.41
CA SER A 198 8.25 8.37 -7.26
C SER A 198 8.54 7.10 -6.47
N CYS A 199 7.85 6.00 -6.78
CA CYS A 199 8.04 4.70 -6.12
C CYS A 199 8.76 3.73 -7.05
N ALA A 200 10.00 3.38 -6.69
CA ALA A 200 10.80 2.33 -7.36
C ALA A 200 10.94 2.52 -8.88
N GLU A 201 11.08 3.76 -9.32
CA GLU A 201 11.33 4.11 -10.72
C GLU A 201 12.82 4.09 -11.04
N LYS A 202 13.16 3.62 -12.25
CA LYS A 202 14.55 3.68 -12.77
C LYS A 202 14.96 5.07 -13.22
N ILE A 203 13.99 5.81 -13.75
CA ILE A 203 14.23 7.17 -14.20
C ILE A 203 14.36 8.10 -12.98
N ASN A 204 15.42 8.89 -12.96
CA ASN A 204 15.56 9.97 -11.98
C ASN A 204 14.73 11.18 -12.45
N LEU A 205 13.82 11.64 -11.58
CA LEU A 205 12.92 12.77 -11.81
C LEU A 205 13.18 13.94 -10.83
N ASP A 206 14.35 13.97 -10.18
CA ASP A 206 14.70 15.02 -9.20
C ASP A 206 14.66 16.42 -9.83
N ASP A 207 15.12 16.53 -11.09
CA ASP A 207 15.06 17.76 -11.89
C ASP A 207 13.62 18.19 -12.26
N CYS A 208 12.66 17.29 -12.10
CA CYS A 208 11.23 17.56 -12.25
C CYS A 208 10.55 17.90 -10.90
N GLY A 209 11.29 17.92 -9.80
CA GLY A 209 10.75 18.14 -8.45
C GLY A 209 10.08 16.90 -7.85
N ILE A 210 10.39 15.70 -8.36
CA ILE A 210 9.86 14.42 -7.88
C ILE A 210 11.02 13.56 -7.39
N VAL A 211 11.19 13.51 -6.08
CA VAL A 211 12.27 12.73 -5.46
C VAL A 211 11.89 11.25 -5.31
N HIS A 212 12.89 10.38 -5.23
CA HIS A 212 12.67 8.98 -4.91
C HIS A 212 12.01 8.83 -3.53
N ASN A 213 10.96 8.00 -3.48
CA ASN A 213 10.14 7.79 -2.28
C ASN A 213 10.35 6.39 -1.70
N CYS A 214 10.08 6.28 -0.39
CA CYS A 214 9.93 5.02 0.32
C CYS A 214 8.48 4.84 0.74
N CYS A 215 7.85 3.73 0.34
CA CYS A 215 6.46 3.45 0.75
C CYS A 215 6.41 2.92 2.19
N ILE A 216 7.38 2.12 2.60
CA ILE A 216 7.68 1.83 4.00
C ILE A 216 8.84 2.74 4.37
N ASP A 217 8.47 3.90 4.89
CA ASP A 217 9.32 5.07 5.02
C ASP A 217 9.83 5.17 6.46
N ARG A 218 11.15 4.99 6.62
CA ARG A 218 11.81 5.04 7.94
C ARG A 218 11.57 6.38 8.62
N GLU A 219 11.73 7.49 7.91
CA GLU A 219 11.62 8.83 8.49
C GLU A 219 10.19 9.13 8.95
N LEU A 220 9.19 8.73 8.14
CA LEU A 220 7.80 8.86 8.51
C LEU A 220 7.47 8.00 9.73
N ILE A 221 7.96 6.76 9.77
CA ILE A 221 7.75 5.86 10.91
C ILE A 221 8.38 6.46 12.18
N GLU A 222 9.64 6.89 12.12
CA GLU A 222 10.32 7.54 13.25
C GLU A 222 9.57 8.77 13.76
N LYS A 223 9.01 9.58 12.84
CA LYS A 223 8.17 10.73 13.19
C LYS A 223 6.87 10.31 13.89
N ILE A 224 6.22 9.23 13.43
CA ILE A 224 4.96 8.73 14.01
C ILE A 224 5.17 8.12 15.39
N ILE A 225 6.24 7.34 15.57
CA ILE A 225 6.52 6.65 16.84
C ILE A 225 7.30 7.50 17.84
N GLY A 226 7.88 8.62 17.40
CA GLY A 226 8.62 9.57 18.25
C GLY A 226 10.03 9.12 18.66
N CYS A 227 10.59 8.07 18.03
CA CYS A 227 11.95 7.59 18.32
C CYS A 227 12.62 7.00 17.07
N LYS A 228 13.96 6.83 17.14
CA LYS A 228 14.73 6.18 16.06
C LYS A 228 14.51 4.68 16.04
N ILE A 229 14.61 4.09 14.84
CA ILE A 229 14.55 2.65 14.64
C ILE A 229 15.82 2.13 13.96
N ASN A 230 16.22 0.91 14.34
CA ASN A 230 17.30 0.20 13.69
C ASN A 230 16.70 -0.79 12.67
N VAL A 231 16.67 -0.39 11.40
CA VAL A 231 16.10 -1.18 10.32
C VAL A 231 16.92 -1.06 9.05
N SER A 232 17.10 -2.15 8.34
CA SER A 232 17.80 -2.21 7.06
C SER A 232 16.86 -1.98 5.89
N LYS A 233 17.42 -1.68 4.71
CA LYS A 233 16.69 -1.69 3.44
C LYS A 233 16.16 -3.09 3.16
N ASP A 234 14.92 -3.18 2.66
CA ASP A 234 14.30 -4.45 2.29
C ASP A 234 14.99 -5.06 1.04
N LYS A 235 15.75 -6.13 1.25
CA LYS A 235 16.50 -6.85 0.20
C LYS A 235 15.60 -7.61 -0.78
N ASN A 236 14.33 -7.81 -0.43
CA ASN A 236 13.36 -8.53 -1.27
C ASN A 236 12.60 -7.61 -2.22
N GLN A 237 12.93 -6.31 -2.25
CA GLN A 237 12.38 -5.33 -3.16
C GLN A 237 13.33 -5.05 -4.33
N ARG A 238 12.82 -4.35 -5.35
CA ARG A 238 13.64 -3.88 -6.49
C ARG A 238 14.80 -3.01 -5.99
N ILE A 239 15.86 -2.92 -6.78
CA ILE A 239 17.06 -2.13 -6.43
C ILE A 239 16.70 -0.67 -6.20
N GLU A 240 15.79 -0.13 -7.01
CA GLU A 240 15.32 1.25 -6.96
C GLU A 240 14.36 1.52 -5.79
N CYS A 241 13.84 0.47 -5.14
CA CYS A 241 12.94 0.62 -4.01
C CYS A 241 13.71 1.04 -2.75
N GLY A 242 13.33 2.15 -2.13
CA GLY A 242 13.92 2.65 -0.89
C GLY A 242 13.26 2.13 0.40
N CYS A 243 12.29 1.22 0.31
CA CYS A 243 11.58 0.72 1.48
C CYS A 243 12.50 -0.02 2.46
N VAL A 244 12.22 0.16 3.75
CA VAL A 244 12.86 -0.64 4.80
C VAL A 244 12.17 -1.99 5.00
N GLU A 245 12.86 -2.92 5.67
CA GLU A 245 12.34 -4.27 5.95
C GLU A 245 11.02 -4.23 6.70
N SER A 246 10.11 -5.12 6.31
CA SER A 246 8.79 -5.27 6.92
C SER A 246 8.28 -6.71 6.80
N VAL A 247 7.31 -7.03 7.63
CA VAL A 247 6.62 -8.32 7.60
C VAL A 247 5.32 -8.16 6.82
N GLU A 248 5.25 -8.74 5.64
CA GLU A 248 4.07 -8.74 4.77
C GLU A 248 3.10 -9.85 5.18
N ILE A 249 1.83 -9.51 5.45
CA ILE A 249 0.83 -10.47 5.95
C ILE A 249 -0.27 -10.84 4.96
N GLY A 250 -0.30 -10.23 3.78
CA GLY A 250 -1.31 -10.54 2.77
C GLY A 250 -1.02 -11.79 1.95
N THR A 251 -2.08 -12.28 1.35
CA THR A 251 -2.06 -13.48 0.49
C THR A 251 -2.33 -13.10 -0.96
N TYR A 252 -1.55 -13.64 -1.91
CA TYR A 252 -1.79 -13.48 -3.34
C TYR A 252 -3.13 -14.07 -3.77
N ASN A 253 -3.72 -13.54 -4.85
CA ASN A 253 -5.00 -13.99 -5.42
C ASN A 253 -6.16 -13.95 -4.41
N THR A 254 -6.24 -12.87 -3.62
CA THR A 254 -7.34 -12.68 -2.67
C THR A 254 -7.97 -11.27 -2.78
N CYS A 255 -7.31 -10.33 -3.44
CA CYS A 255 -7.83 -8.96 -3.60
C CYS A 255 -8.99 -8.91 -4.61
N LYS A 256 -10.15 -8.42 -4.17
CA LYS A 256 -11.36 -8.34 -4.99
C LYS A 256 -11.50 -7.02 -5.78
N ASN A 257 -10.52 -6.12 -5.74
CA ASN A 257 -10.60 -4.82 -6.45
C ASN A 257 -10.71 -4.95 -7.98
N GLY A 258 -10.21 -6.06 -8.57
CA GLY A 258 -10.31 -6.32 -10.00
C GLY A 258 -9.48 -5.38 -10.88
N CYS A 259 -8.35 -4.87 -10.38
CA CYS A 259 -7.50 -3.96 -11.14
C CYS A 259 -6.80 -4.67 -12.30
N ALA A 260 -6.90 -4.14 -13.52
CA ALA A 260 -6.31 -4.73 -14.72
C ALA A 260 -4.77 -4.80 -14.65
N TYR A 261 -4.14 -3.82 -14.02
CA TYR A 261 -2.68 -3.73 -13.85
C TYR A 261 -2.12 -4.55 -12.67
N CYS A 262 -2.99 -5.29 -11.95
CA CYS A 262 -2.59 -5.93 -10.70
C CYS A 262 -1.55 -7.05 -10.90
N TYR A 263 -0.43 -6.96 -10.19
CA TYR A 263 0.60 -8.00 -10.15
C TYR A 263 0.33 -9.09 -9.11
N ALA A 264 -0.60 -8.84 -8.16
CA ALA A 264 -0.87 -9.74 -7.05
C ALA A 264 -1.97 -10.77 -7.33
N ASN A 265 -2.73 -10.59 -8.41
CA ASN A 265 -3.79 -11.50 -8.84
C ASN A 265 -3.47 -12.13 -10.20
N TYR A 266 -3.58 -13.45 -10.30
CA TYR A 266 -3.36 -14.19 -11.55
C TYR A 266 -4.63 -14.23 -12.42
N SER A 267 -5.80 -14.42 -11.79
CA SER A 267 -7.08 -14.47 -12.48
C SER A 267 -8.24 -14.23 -11.51
N SER A 268 -9.39 -13.78 -12.03
CA SER A 268 -10.61 -13.62 -11.24
C SER A 268 -11.05 -14.95 -10.59
N LYS A 269 -10.94 -16.07 -11.31
CA LYS A 269 -11.27 -17.40 -10.78
C LYS A 269 -10.40 -17.77 -9.58
N SER A 270 -9.09 -17.47 -9.61
CA SER A 270 -8.20 -17.72 -8.46
C SER A 270 -8.60 -16.86 -7.26
N VAL A 271 -8.98 -15.61 -7.50
CA VAL A 271 -9.45 -14.70 -6.45
C VAL A 271 -10.75 -15.23 -5.82
N GLU A 272 -11.73 -15.61 -6.63
CA GLU A 272 -13.00 -16.18 -6.17
C GLU A 272 -12.77 -17.45 -5.33
N THR A 273 -11.96 -18.39 -5.83
CA THR A 273 -11.64 -19.63 -5.13
C THR A 273 -10.97 -19.41 -3.77
N ASN A 274 -10.02 -18.45 -3.70
CA ASN A 274 -9.33 -18.16 -2.44
C ASN A 274 -10.20 -17.32 -1.50
N ALA A 275 -10.94 -16.34 -2.01
CA ALA A 275 -11.84 -15.52 -1.21
C ALA A 275 -13.00 -16.35 -0.61
N ALA A 276 -13.42 -17.44 -1.28
CA ALA A 276 -14.41 -18.37 -0.73
C ALA A 276 -13.95 -19.12 0.53
N LYS A 277 -12.62 -19.17 0.77
CA LYS A 277 -12.03 -19.74 1.99
C LYS A 277 -11.90 -18.74 3.14
N TYR A 278 -12.42 -17.53 2.96
CA TYR A 278 -12.36 -16.48 3.98
C TYR A 278 -13.15 -16.87 5.22
N ASP A 279 -12.48 -16.86 6.34
CA ASP A 279 -13.05 -16.99 7.67
C ASP A 279 -12.43 -15.89 8.55
N PRO A 280 -13.22 -14.97 9.11
CA PRO A 280 -12.72 -13.89 9.94
C PRO A 280 -12.08 -14.35 11.24
N LEU A 281 -12.35 -15.58 11.70
CA LEU A 281 -11.78 -16.17 12.90
C LEU A 281 -10.51 -16.99 12.63
N SER A 282 -10.27 -17.38 11.38
CA SER A 282 -9.07 -18.16 11.02
C SER A 282 -7.77 -17.42 11.34
N PRO A 283 -6.73 -18.08 11.85
CA PRO A 283 -5.43 -17.44 12.03
C PRO A 283 -4.74 -17.08 10.71
N ILE A 284 -5.14 -17.69 9.59
CA ILE A 284 -4.55 -17.51 8.26
C ILE A 284 -5.56 -16.92 7.28
N LEU A 285 -5.15 -15.91 6.51
CA LEU A 285 -6.04 -15.19 5.59
C LEU A 285 -6.36 -16.02 4.34
N CYS A 286 -7.66 -16.24 4.07
CA CYS A 286 -8.18 -16.91 2.87
C CYS A 286 -7.47 -18.25 2.57
N SER A 287 -7.17 -19.00 3.62
CA SER A 287 -6.52 -20.31 3.54
C SER A 287 -6.92 -21.15 4.75
N GLN A 288 -6.50 -22.40 4.76
CA GLN A 288 -6.66 -23.33 5.87
C GLN A 288 -5.33 -24.02 6.15
N VAL A 289 -5.04 -24.31 7.41
CA VAL A 289 -3.90 -25.15 7.81
C VAL A 289 -4.22 -26.58 7.45
N GLN A 290 -3.30 -27.27 6.79
CA GLN A 290 -3.40 -28.66 6.39
C GLN A 290 -2.55 -29.53 7.34
N GLU A 291 -2.81 -30.84 7.37
CA GLU A 291 -2.07 -31.77 8.23
C GLU A 291 -0.57 -31.84 7.93
N ASP A 292 -0.16 -31.63 6.68
CA ASP A 292 1.22 -31.63 6.21
C ASP A 292 1.91 -30.27 6.29
N ASP A 293 1.22 -29.22 6.76
CA ASP A 293 1.81 -27.90 6.95
C ASP A 293 2.80 -27.89 8.15
N LYS A 294 3.94 -27.24 7.93
CA LYS A 294 4.95 -27.01 8.96
C LYS A 294 4.82 -25.59 9.48
N ILE A 295 4.30 -25.45 10.70
CA ILE A 295 4.19 -24.15 11.36
C ILE A 295 5.47 -23.90 12.15
N SER A 296 6.07 -22.73 11.94
CA SER A 296 7.24 -22.26 12.68
C SER A 296 6.98 -20.86 13.25
N ILE A 297 7.39 -20.63 14.49
CA ILE A 297 7.31 -19.32 15.13
C ILE A 297 8.38 -18.42 14.49
N ARG A 298 7.96 -17.32 13.86
CA ARG A 298 8.90 -16.33 13.36
C ARG A 298 9.31 -15.40 14.49
N LYS A 299 10.62 -15.36 14.77
CA LYS A 299 11.16 -14.38 15.73
C LYS A 299 10.92 -12.98 15.23
N VAL A 300 10.25 -12.16 16.03
CA VAL A 300 9.97 -10.76 15.80
C VAL A 300 10.26 -9.97 17.06
N GLU A 301 10.76 -8.75 16.88
CA GLU A 301 11.11 -7.85 17.98
C GLU A 301 10.89 -6.39 17.59
N SER A 302 10.80 -5.51 18.56
CA SER A 302 10.78 -4.07 18.33
C SER A 302 12.09 -3.61 17.72
N LEU A 303 12.01 -2.67 16.78
CA LEU A 303 13.15 -2.03 16.10
C LEU A 303 13.55 -0.72 16.77
N LYS A 304 12.81 -0.30 17.80
CA LYS A 304 13.09 0.95 18.53
C LYS A 304 14.48 0.90 19.11
N GLN A 305 15.23 1.99 18.93
CA GLN A 305 16.50 2.17 19.63
C GLN A 305 16.20 2.66 21.05
N GLU A 306 16.78 1.98 22.04
CA GLU A 306 16.77 2.48 23.41
C GLU A 306 17.50 3.82 23.41
N GLN A 307 16.83 4.84 23.89
CA GLN A 307 17.44 6.13 24.11
C GLN A 307 18.27 6.01 25.40
N LEU A 308 19.58 5.82 25.24
CA LEU A 308 20.48 5.85 26.39
C LEU A 308 20.30 7.20 27.11
N SER A 309 20.04 7.15 28.40
CA SER A 309 20.05 8.32 29.26
C SER A 309 21.50 8.89 29.32
N ILE A 310 21.61 10.21 29.54
CA ILE A 310 22.94 10.84 29.80
C ILE A 310 23.68 10.15 30.98
N PHE A 311 22.90 9.44 31.82
CA PHE A 311 23.44 8.74 33.00
C PHE A 311 23.83 7.26 32.71
N ASP A 312 23.60 6.77 31.48
CA ASP A 312 23.96 5.42 31.04
C ASP A 312 25.30 5.36 30.28
N MET A 313 26.08 6.46 30.27
CA MET A 313 27.41 6.55 29.69
C MET A 313 28.52 6.32 30.73
#